data_d6b8d5dc864415aa8e39ae153b379d4b
#
_entry.id   d6b8d5dc864415aa8e39ae153b379d4b
#
_cell.length_a   1.000
_cell.length_b   1.000
_cell.length_c   1.000
_cell.angle_alpha   90.00
_cell.angle_beta   90.00
_cell.angle_gamma   90.00
#
_symmetry.space_group_name_H-M   'P 1'
#
loop_
_entity.id
_entity.type
_entity.pdbx_description
1 polymer ?
#
loop_
_entity_poly.entity_id
_entity_poly.type
_entity_poly.pdbx_seq_one_letter_code
_entity_poly.pdbx_strand_id
1 'polypeptide(L)'
;LHNPDQKPVRMEDLPLPAFHLLPMERYHYELLGHNFSLFEMSRGCASNCTFCLLKTYGAGVRKKSVDRLAAEVEYGIRNFGIRSAYFMDLEFTVLRKQVVEFCQHLIKQNYDFTWCCQTRLDLVDDELLSLMKRAGCRLIHTGVEAGSEEILKIVDKGITLRQIEEGMARIHKAGIETACFFIMGFPESGAAEMRNIVRLAKRLAPTYALFHVAAPYPGTRLYDQVRNDPNVRFSDGSLFPEAIEGRFTLPQLKSMT
;
A
#
# COMPACT_ATOMS: atom_id res chain seq x y z
N LEU A 1 3.53 -28.75 -10.19
CA LEU A 1 2.14 -28.75 -10.61
C LEU A 1 1.73 -27.33 -10.95
N HIS A 2 1.44 -27.04 -12.23
CA HIS A 2 0.88 -25.77 -12.69
C HIS A 2 -0.63 -25.95 -12.82
N ASN A 3 -1.40 -25.24 -12.03
CA ASN A 3 -2.83 -25.13 -12.26
C ASN A 3 -3.09 -24.18 -13.43
N PRO A 4 -4.04 -24.47 -14.32
CA PRO A 4 -4.39 -23.54 -15.39
C PRO A 4 -4.95 -22.24 -14.81
N ASP A 5 -4.59 -21.12 -15.44
CA ASP A 5 -5.09 -19.83 -15.06
C ASP A 5 -6.62 -19.76 -15.15
N GLN A 6 -7.28 -19.45 -14.06
CA GLN A 6 -8.72 -19.28 -14.00
C GLN A 6 -9.09 -17.83 -14.33
N LYS A 7 -10.23 -17.64 -15.01
CA LYS A 7 -10.76 -16.28 -15.19
C LYS A 7 -11.05 -15.67 -13.81
N PRO A 8 -10.57 -14.46 -13.54
CA PRO A 8 -10.87 -13.80 -12.27
C PRO A 8 -12.38 -13.62 -12.08
N VAL A 9 -12.88 -13.97 -10.90
CA VAL A 9 -14.27 -13.76 -10.51
C VAL A 9 -14.55 -12.24 -10.49
N ARG A 10 -15.74 -11.84 -10.92
CA ARG A 10 -16.19 -10.44 -10.78
C ARG A 10 -16.33 -10.13 -9.30
N MET A 11 -15.81 -8.97 -8.87
CA MET A 11 -15.84 -8.60 -7.46
C MET A 11 -17.25 -8.36 -6.92
N GLU A 12 -18.19 -8.03 -7.80
CA GLU A 12 -19.63 -7.92 -7.47
C GLU A 12 -20.27 -9.25 -7.07
N ASP A 13 -19.78 -10.36 -7.62
CA ASP A 13 -20.35 -11.69 -7.43
C ASP A 13 -19.77 -12.40 -6.17
N LEU A 14 -18.81 -11.76 -5.49
CA LEU A 14 -18.25 -12.31 -4.26
C LEU A 14 -19.31 -12.29 -3.14
N PRO A 15 -19.40 -13.34 -2.30
CA PRO A 15 -20.31 -13.32 -1.14
C PRO A 15 -19.91 -12.24 -0.13
N LEU A 16 -20.79 -11.91 0.80
CA LEU A 16 -20.43 -11.11 1.97
C LEU A 16 -19.34 -11.80 2.78
N PRO A 17 -18.41 -11.05 3.39
CA PRO A 17 -17.38 -11.64 4.24
C PRO A 17 -17.98 -12.52 5.34
N ALA A 18 -17.42 -13.70 5.55
CA ALA A 18 -17.92 -14.68 6.51
C ALA A 18 -17.46 -14.35 7.95
N PHE A 19 -17.71 -13.13 8.43
CA PHE A 19 -17.30 -12.67 9.76
C PHE A 19 -17.84 -13.54 10.90
N HIS A 20 -18.98 -14.22 10.69
CA HIS A 20 -19.56 -15.17 11.66
C HIS A 20 -18.67 -16.39 11.95
N LEU A 21 -17.67 -16.66 11.11
CA LEU A 21 -16.71 -17.74 11.34
C LEU A 21 -15.46 -17.28 12.12
N LEU A 22 -15.37 -16.01 12.47
CA LEU A 22 -14.21 -15.40 13.09
C LEU A 22 -14.56 -14.76 14.45
N PRO A 23 -13.68 -14.85 15.45
CA PRO A 23 -13.84 -14.13 16.71
C PRO A 23 -13.51 -12.64 16.52
N MET A 24 -14.40 -11.87 15.90
CA MET A 24 -14.14 -10.50 15.45
C MET A 24 -13.68 -9.58 16.59
N GLU A 25 -14.11 -9.84 17.82
CA GLU A 25 -13.70 -9.09 19.02
C GLU A 25 -12.20 -9.22 19.37
N ARG A 26 -11.51 -10.23 18.81
CA ARG A 26 -10.07 -10.45 19.02
C ARG A 26 -9.22 -9.73 18.00
N TYR A 27 -9.80 -9.25 16.89
CA TYR A 27 -9.04 -8.56 15.86
C TYR A 27 -8.80 -7.12 16.27
N HIS A 28 -7.56 -6.72 16.23
CA HIS A 28 -7.13 -5.34 16.47
C HIS A 28 -6.00 -4.96 15.51
N TYR A 29 -5.87 -3.68 15.29
CA TYR A 29 -4.74 -3.10 14.60
C TYR A 29 -4.21 -1.97 15.49
N GLU A 30 -2.92 -2.01 15.85
CA GLU A 30 -2.32 -1.12 16.86
C GLU A 30 -2.57 0.35 16.56
N LEU A 31 -2.63 0.72 15.28
CA LEU A 31 -2.82 2.11 14.85
C LEU A 31 -4.28 2.56 14.83
N LEU A 32 -5.25 1.63 14.78
CA LEU A 32 -6.68 1.94 14.67
C LEU A 32 -7.53 1.36 15.82
N GLY A 33 -6.98 0.46 16.65
CA GLY A 33 -7.66 -0.12 17.79
C GLY A 33 -8.36 -1.44 17.53
N HIS A 34 -9.32 -1.77 18.41
CA HIS A 34 -10.04 -3.04 18.42
C HIS A 34 -11.22 -3.08 17.43
N ASN A 35 -11.81 -4.26 17.32
CA ASN A 35 -12.92 -4.54 16.39
C ASN A 35 -12.55 -4.19 14.95
N PHE A 36 -11.35 -4.63 14.58
CA PHE A 36 -10.72 -4.33 13.29
C PHE A 36 -11.08 -5.35 12.23
N SER A 37 -11.20 -4.89 10.99
CA SER A 37 -11.37 -5.76 9.82
C SER A 37 -10.67 -5.24 8.58
N LEU A 38 -10.63 -6.09 7.56
CA LEU A 38 -10.13 -5.79 6.22
C LEU A 38 -11.29 -5.69 5.24
N PHE A 39 -11.28 -4.66 4.42
CA PHE A 39 -12.19 -4.49 3.28
C PHE A 39 -11.40 -4.18 2.02
N GLU A 40 -12.03 -4.28 0.89
CA GLU A 40 -11.45 -3.91 -0.41
C GLU A 40 -12.53 -3.36 -1.33
N MET A 41 -12.25 -2.25 -1.98
CA MET A 41 -13.06 -1.72 -3.07
C MET A 41 -12.59 -2.24 -4.42
N SER A 42 -11.27 -2.44 -4.55
CA SER A 42 -10.64 -2.86 -5.80
C SER A 42 -9.50 -3.85 -5.60
N ARG A 43 -9.16 -4.58 -6.66
CA ARG A 43 -7.98 -5.44 -6.77
C ARG A 43 -7.18 -5.08 -8.00
N GLY A 44 -5.86 -5.05 -7.85
CA GLY A 44 -4.92 -4.70 -8.89
C GLY A 44 -4.44 -3.27 -8.80
N CYS A 45 -3.53 -2.90 -9.68
CA CYS A 45 -2.89 -1.60 -9.73
C CYS A 45 -2.60 -1.25 -11.19
N ALA A 46 -2.73 0.01 -11.55
CA ALA A 46 -2.42 0.51 -12.89
C ALA A 46 -0.94 0.85 -13.08
N SER A 47 -0.17 0.91 -11.98
CA SER A 47 1.26 1.21 -11.99
C SER A 47 2.09 0.00 -12.45
N ASN A 48 3.35 0.25 -12.83
CA ASN A 48 4.22 -0.78 -13.39
C ASN A 48 5.59 -0.83 -12.69
N CYS A 49 5.60 -0.67 -11.36
CA CYS A 49 6.85 -0.66 -10.59
C CYS A 49 7.62 -1.97 -10.75
N THR A 50 8.95 -1.89 -10.94
CA THR A 50 9.79 -3.06 -11.25
C THR A 50 9.84 -4.09 -10.15
N PHE A 51 9.72 -3.66 -8.90
CA PHE A 51 9.82 -4.48 -7.69
C PHE A 51 8.47 -5.08 -7.24
N CYS A 52 7.35 -4.64 -7.84
CA CYS A 52 6.03 -5.00 -7.37
C CYS A 52 5.49 -6.28 -8.00
N LEU A 53 4.94 -7.18 -7.18
CA LEU A 53 4.39 -8.47 -7.62
C LEU A 53 2.95 -8.34 -8.14
N LEU A 54 2.73 -7.40 -9.06
CA LEU A 54 1.40 -7.08 -9.61
C LEU A 54 0.70 -8.25 -10.29
N LYS A 55 1.47 -9.19 -10.88
CA LYS A 55 0.93 -10.38 -11.56
C LYS A 55 0.02 -11.22 -10.66
N THR A 56 0.19 -11.17 -9.34
CA THR A 56 -0.66 -11.89 -8.37
C THR A 56 -2.13 -11.47 -8.46
N TYR A 57 -2.41 -10.23 -8.85
CA TYR A 57 -3.76 -9.69 -8.91
C TYR A 57 -4.38 -9.75 -10.32
N GLY A 58 -3.64 -10.20 -11.32
CA GLY A 58 -4.05 -10.16 -12.73
C GLY A 58 -3.90 -8.76 -13.34
N ALA A 59 -4.29 -8.61 -14.60
CA ALA A 59 -4.15 -7.36 -15.33
C ALA A 59 -5.22 -6.32 -14.92
N GLY A 60 -4.79 -5.06 -14.78
CA GLY A 60 -5.65 -3.91 -14.56
C GLY A 60 -6.27 -3.82 -13.15
N VAL A 61 -7.20 -2.90 -13.00
CA VAL A 61 -7.93 -2.67 -11.74
C VAL A 61 -9.34 -3.21 -11.88
N ARG A 62 -9.71 -4.18 -11.07
CA ARG A 62 -11.08 -4.70 -10.93
C ARG A 62 -11.70 -4.10 -9.69
N LYS A 63 -12.98 -3.81 -9.70
CA LYS A 63 -13.64 -3.05 -8.63
C LYS A 63 -15.03 -3.57 -8.30
N LYS A 64 -15.49 -3.26 -7.10
CA LYS A 64 -16.89 -3.36 -6.67
C LYS A 64 -17.61 -2.03 -6.95
N SER A 65 -18.93 -2.06 -7.00
CA SER A 65 -19.74 -0.85 -6.88
C SER A 65 -19.62 -0.24 -5.47
N VAL A 66 -19.93 1.02 -5.35
CA VAL A 66 -19.98 1.70 -4.04
C VAL A 66 -21.06 1.08 -3.16
N ASP A 67 -22.22 0.75 -3.73
CA ASP A 67 -23.31 0.11 -3.00
C ASP A 67 -22.90 -1.24 -2.42
N ARG A 68 -22.15 -2.03 -3.20
CA ARG A 68 -21.63 -3.32 -2.73
C ARG A 68 -20.64 -3.15 -1.58
N LEU A 69 -19.69 -2.23 -1.69
CA LEU A 69 -18.74 -1.96 -0.63
C LEU A 69 -19.44 -1.43 0.62
N ALA A 70 -20.36 -0.49 0.46
CA ALA A 70 -21.15 0.05 1.56
C ALA A 70 -21.93 -1.05 2.29
N ALA A 71 -22.58 -1.95 1.55
CA ALA A 71 -23.29 -3.08 2.14
C ALA A 71 -22.37 -4.02 2.94
N GLU A 72 -21.15 -4.30 2.47
CA GLU A 72 -20.18 -5.12 3.20
C GLU A 72 -19.71 -4.44 4.50
N VAL A 73 -19.41 -3.14 4.44
CA VAL A 73 -18.99 -2.36 5.62
C VAL A 73 -20.13 -2.26 6.63
N GLU A 74 -21.35 -1.93 6.18
CA GLU A 74 -22.55 -1.89 7.05
C GLU A 74 -22.84 -3.24 7.71
N TYR A 75 -22.74 -4.32 6.94
CA TYR A 75 -22.91 -5.67 7.48
C TYR A 75 -21.91 -5.95 8.61
N GLY A 76 -20.64 -5.59 8.42
CA GLY A 76 -19.61 -5.72 9.44
C GLY A 76 -19.88 -4.87 10.67
N ILE A 77 -20.24 -3.60 10.49
CA ILE A 77 -20.51 -2.67 11.60
C ILE A 77 -21.72 -3.13 12.40
N ARG A 78 -22.85 -3.39 11.73
CA ARG A 78 -24.13 -3.66 12.39
C ARG A 78 -24.22 -5.03 13.06
N ASN A 79 -23.60 -6.06 12.44
CA ASN A 79 -23.78 -7.43 12.92
C ASN A 79 -22.58 -7.96 13.73
N PHE A 80 -21.40 -7.34 13.58
CA PHE A 80 -20.16 -7.82 14.22
C PHE A 80 -19.42 -6.74 14.99
N GLY A 81 -20.00 -5.54 15.10
CA GLY A 81 -19.43 -4.46 15.89
C GLY A 81 -18.09 -3.93 15.37
N ILE A 82 -17.80 -4.09 14.07
CA ILE A 82 -16.56 -3.58 13.47
C ILE A 82 -16.54 -2.05 13.61
N ARG A 83 -15.43 -1.52 14.12
CA ARG A 83 -15.22 -0.10 14.36
C ARG A 83 -14.03 0.48 13.65
N SER A 84 -13.14 -0.37 13.17
CA SER A 84 -11.96 0.06 12.43
C SER A 84 -11.65 -0.87 11.27
N ALA A 85 -11.05 -0.33 10.21
CA ALA A 85 -10.72 -1.11 9.03
C ALA A 85 -9.48 -0.64 8.28
N TYR A 86 -8.86 -1.56 7.56
CA TYR A 86 -7.92 -1.27 6.51
C TYR A 86 -8.52 -1.66 5.15
N PHE A 87 -8.61 -0.70 4.24
CA PHE A 87 -8.94 -0.95 2.84
C PHE A 87 -7.70 -1.44 2.11
N MET A 88 -7.71 -2.74 1.73
CA MET A 88 -6.58 -3.48 1.17
C MET A 88 -6.31 -3.19 -0.32
N ASP A 89 -6.94 -2.15 -0.85
CA ASP A 89 -6.68 -1.68 -2.21
C ASP A 89 -5.22 -1.27 -2.36
N LEU A 90 -4.58 -1.65 -3.46
CA LEU A 90 -3.19 -1.25 -3.74
C LEU A 90 -3.05 0.26 -4.01
N GLU A 91 -4.10 0.88 -4.55
CA GLU A 91 -4.21 2.31 -4.79
C GLU A 91 -5.66 2.76 -4.60
N PHE A 92 -6.07 2.98 -3.36
CA PHE A 92 -7.46 3.27 -3.01
C PHE A 92 -8.04 4.47 -3.76
N THR A 93 -7.29 5.56 -3.85
CA THR A 93 -7.76 6.82 -4.47
C THR A 93 -7.70 6.85 -6.00
N VAL A 94 -7.17 5.80 -6.65
CA VAL A 94 -7.19 5.70 -8.13
C VAL A 94 -8.63 5.74 -8.67
N LEU A 95 -9.58 5.25 -7.91
CA LEU A 95 -11.01 5.28 -8.21
C LEU A 95 -11.70 6.51 -7.56
N ARG A 96 -11.15 7.71 -7.77
CA ARG A 96 -11.54 8.96 -7.10
C ARG A 96 -13.06 9.13 -6.97
N LYS A 97 -13.81 8.94 -8.05
CA LYS A 97 -15.28 9.08 -8.04
C LYS A 97 -15.93 8.15 -7.01
N GLN A 98 -15.54 6.88 -7.00
CA GLN A 98 -16.08 5.90 -6.06
C GLN A 98 -15.67 6.20 -4.61
N VAL A 99 -14.44 6.67 -4.39
CA VAL A 99 -13.99 7.09 -3.04
C VAL A 99 -14.82 8.27 -2.54
N VAL A 100 -15.10 9.25 -3.40
CA VAL A 100 -15.97 10.38 -3.05
C VAL A 100 -17.38 9.89 -2.66
N GLU A 101 -18.02 9.06 -3.49
CA GLU A 101 -19.36 8.51 -3.24
C GLU A 101 -19.37 7.68 -1.95
N PHE A 102 -18.36 6.85 -1.72
CA PHE A 102 -18.24 6.03 -0.51
C PHE A 102 -18.04 6.88 0.75
N CYS A 103 -17.17 7.89 0.71
CA CYS A 103 -16.97 8.81 1.82
C CYS A 103 -18.25 9.59 2.16
N GLN A 104 -18.99 10.06 1.14
CA GLN A 104 -20.28 10.72 1.34
C GLN A 104 -21.30 9.77 2.00
N HIS A 105 -21.32 8.51 1.60
CA HIS A 105 -22.15 7.48 2.23
C HIS A 105 -21.81 7.31 3.71
N LEU A 106 -20.53 7.12 4.06
CA LEU A 106 -20.09 6.97 5.45
C LEU A 106 -20.46 8.19 6.32
N ILE A 107 -20.27 9.40 5.80
CA ILE A 107 -20.64 10.65 6.49
C ILE A 107 -22.15 10.70 6.74
N LYS A 108 -22.96 10.37 5.73
CA LYS A 108 -24.42 10.35 5.84
C LYS A 108 -24.92 9.37 6.89
N GLN A 109 -24.29 8.19 6.99
CA GLN A 109 -24.65 7.16 7.96
C GLN A 109 -24.17 7.48 9.37
N ASN A 110 -23.19 8.38 9.52
CA ASN A 110 -22.60 8.81 10.78
C ASN A 110 -22.15 7.66 11.69
N TYR A 111 -21.49 6.65 11.10
CA TYR A 111 -20.94 5.54 11.86
C TYR A 111 -19.74 5.99 12.72
N ASP A 112 -19.66 5.42 13.94
CA ASP A 112 -18.41 5.44 14.72
C ASP A 112 -17.43 4.44 14.09
N PHE A 113 -16.79 4.86 13.00
CA PHE A 113 -15.94 4.01 12.17
C PHE A 113 -14.70 4.77 11.70
N THR A 114 -13.54 4.21 11.99
CA THR A 114 -12.25 4.75 11.55
C THR A 114 -11.58 3.81 10.56
N TRP A 115 -10.80 4.34 9.65
CA TRP A 115 -10.18 3.50 8.66
C TRP A 115 -8.84 4.04 8.15
N CYS A 116 -8.07 3.14 7.57
CA CYS A 116 -6.86 3.47 6.81
C CYS A 116 -6.93 2.83 5.42
N CYS A 117 -6.12 3.35 4.54
CA CYS A 117 -5.97 2.84 3.18
C CYS A 117 -4.53 2.99 2.69
N GLN A 118 -4.25 2.37 1.56
CA GLN A 118 -3.00 2.58 0.83
C GLN A 118 -3.28 3.35 -0.45
N THR A 119 -2.46 4.36 -0.74
CA THR A 119 -2.53 5.10 -2.00
C THR A 119 -1.23 5.81 -2.34
N ARG A 120 -1.12 6.28 -3.59
CA ARG A 120 0.00 7.09 -4.06
C ARG A 120 -0.20 8.56 -3.72
N LEU A 121 0.90 9.27 -3.51
CA LEU A 121 0.92 10.69 -3.14
C LEU A 121 0.48 11.63 -4.28
N ASP A 122 0.58 11.20 -5.53
CA ASP A 122 0.12 11.95 -6.70
C ASP A 122 -1.38 11.76 -7.01
N LEU A 123 -2.07 10.86 -6.30
CA LEU A 123 -3.49 10.58 -6.46
C LEU A 123 -4.38 11.21 -5.37
N VAL A 124 -3.88 12.21 -4.66
CA VAL A 124 -4.60 12.91 -3.60
C VAL A 124 -4.63 14.42 -3.84
N ASP A 125 -5.74 15.04 -3.52
CA ASP A 125 -5.93 16.50 -3.51
C ASP A 125 -6.61 16.97 -2.22
N ASP A 126 -6.59 18.27 -1.96
CA ASP A 126 -7.11 18.88 -0.72
C ASP A 126 -8.59 18.55 -0.50
N GLU A 127 -9.41 18.56 -1.55
CA GLU A 127 -10.85 18.28 -1.48
C GLU A 127 -11.11 16.82 -1.07
N LEU A 128 -10.44 15.87 -1.75
CA LEU A 128 -10.57 14.44 -1.48
C LEU A 128 -10.11 14.12 -0.07
N LEU A 129 -8.95 14.64 0.35
CA LEU A 129 -8.40 14.40 1.70
C LEU A 129 -9.30 14.96 2.80
N SER A 130 -9.86 16.16 2.60
CA SER A 130 -10.85 16.74 3.53
C SER A 130 -12.08 15.84 3.66
N LEU A 131 -12.58 15.31 2.55
CA LEU A 131 -13.72 14.40 2.54
C LEU A 131 -13.39 13.07 3.21
N MET A 132 -12.24 12.47 2.90
CA MET A 132 -11.75 11.23 3.51
C MET A 132 -11.60 11.39 5.04
N LYS A 133 -11.02 12.50 5.49
CA LYS A 133 -10.89 12.81 6.93
C LYS A 133 -12.25 12.85 7.65
N ARG A 134 -13.22 13.54 7.06
CA ARG A 134 -14.59 13.62 7.58
C ARG A 134 -15.30 12.27 7.58
N ALA A 135 -14.96 11.40 6.63
CA ALA A 135 -15.48 10.03 6.53
C ALA A 135 -14.78 9.03 7.47
N GLY A 136 -13.86 9.49 8.35
CA GLY A 136 -13.17 8.64 9.32
C GLY A 136 -11.81 8.11 8.89
N CYS A 137 -11.24 8.55 7.77
CA CYS A 137 -9.86 8.21 7.39
C CYS A 137 -8.89 8.79 8.41
N ARG A 138 -8.13 7.92 9.06
CA ARG A 138 -7.16 8.32 10.07
C ARG A 138 -5.71 8.21 9.61
N LEU A 139 -5.40 7.20 8.79
CA LEU A 139 -4.04 6.90 8.38
C LEU A 139 -4.00 6.57 6.88
N ILE A 140 -3.02 7.10 6.18
CA ILE A 140 -2.71 6.75 4.80
C ILE A 140 -1.35 6.08 4.74
N HIS A 141 -1.31 4.85 4.21
CA HIS A 141 -0.10 4.15 3.82
C HIS A 141 0.31 4.59 2.42
N THR A 142 1.59 4.92 2.21
CA THR A 142 2.07 5.35 0.91
C THR A 142 3.51 4.93 0.63
N GLY A 143 3.76 4.50 -0.60
CA GLY A 143 5.10 4.15 -1.06
C GLY A 143 5.84 5.38 -1.58
N VAL A 144 6.89 5.80 -0.88
CA VAL A 144 7.87 6.80 -1.33
C VAL A 144 8.99 6.13 -2.14
N GLU A 145 9.42 4.97 -1.69
CA GLU A 145 10.36 4.00 -2.24
C GLU A 145 11.81 4.49 -2.29
N ALA A 146 12.11 5.65 -2.91
CA ALA A 146 13.48 6.09 -3.16
C ALA A 146 13.70 7.56 -2.79
N GLY A 147 14.96 7.94 -2.60
CA GLY A 147 15.37 9.30 -2.22
C GLY A 147 15.87 10.16 -3.40
N SER A 148 15.84 9.65 -4.62
CA SER A 148 16.26 10.36 -5.83
C SER A 148 15.35 10.12 -7.03
N GLU A 149 15.27 11.09 -7.93
CA GLU A 149 14.54 10.99 -9.20
C GLU A 149 15.08 9.85 -10.08
N GLU A 150 16.41 9.63 -10.02
CA GLU A 150 17.07 8.59 -10.79
C GLU A 150 16.54 7.21 -10.41
N ILE A 151 16.53 6.87 -9.13
CA ILE A 151 16.04 5.57 -8.66
C ILE A 151 14.53 5.45 -8.85
N LEU A 152 13.73 6.50 -8.60
CA LEU A 152 12.29 6.50 -8.90
C LEU A 152 12.00 6.17 -10.36
N LYS A 153 12.82 6.67 -11.30
CA LYS A 153 12.73 6.37 -12.73
C LYS A 153 13.15 4.94 -13.04
N ILE A 154 14.26 4.45 -12.46
CA ILE A 154 14.76 3.08 -12.66
C ILE A 154 13.72 2.05 -12.19
N VAL A 155 13.10 2.29 -11.04
CA VAL A 155 12.08 1.38 -10.51
C VAL A 155 10.70 1.59 -11.12
N ASP A 156 10.57 2.47 -12.09
CA ASP A 156 9.34 2.77 -12.84
C ASP A 156 8.16 3.12 -11.89
N LYS A 157 8.46 3.93 -10.85
CA LYS A 157 7.43 4.36 -9.88
C LYS A 157 6.45 5.35 -10.51
N GLY A 158 6.87 6.11 -11.54
CA GLY A 158 6.03 7.05 -12.26
C GLY A 158 5.56 8.24 -11.42
N ILE A 159 6.38 8.68 -10.45
CA ILE A 159 6.15 9.85 -9.59
C ILE A 159 7.47 10.58 -9.38
N THR A 160 7.42 11.88 -9.20
CA THR A 160 8.57 12.74 -8.91
C THR A 160 8.70 13.04 -7.41
N LEU A 161 9.91 13.40 -6.95
CA LEU A 161 10.11 13.86 -5.56
C LEU A 161 9.23 15.06 -5.22
N ARG A 162 9.06 15.97 -6.17
CA ARG A 162 8.17 17.12 -6.01
C ARG A 162 6.72 16.68 -5.73
N GLN A 163 6.17 15.75 -6.51
CA GLN A 163 4.82 15.23 -6.29
C GLN A 163 4.70 14.51 -4.95
N ILE A 164 5.76 13.80 -4.52
CA ILE A 164 5.84 13.17 -3.21
C ILE A 164 5.73 14.23 -2.09
N GLU A 165 6.52 15.29 -2.17
CA GLU A 165 6.53 16.38 -1.19
C GLU A 165 5.19 17.13 -1.15
N GLU A 166 4.63 17.44 -2.31
CA GLU A 166 3.32 18.10 -2.43
C GLU A 166 2.19 17.22 -1.85
N GLY A 167 2.18 15.92 -2.17
CA GLY A 167 1.19 14.97 -1.65
C GLY A 167 1.26 14.83 -0.14
N MET A 168 2.47 14.71 0.43
CA MET A 168 2.68 14.69 1.87
C MET A 168 2.20 15.96 2.55
N ALA A 169 2.52 17.13 2.01
CA ALA A 169 2.06 18.41 2.55
C ALA A 169 0.54 18.52 2.60
N ARG A 170 -0.16 18.02 1.56
CA ARG A 170 -1.64 17.97 1.52
C ARG A 170 -2.21 17.04 2.59
N ILE A 171 -1.63 15.84 2.77
CA ILE A 171 -2.09 14.88 3.78
C ILE A 171 -1.90 15.46 5.19
N HIS A 172 -0.74 16.07 5.47
CA HIS A 172 -0.49 16.75 6.75
C HIS A 172 -1.48 17.89 7.00
N LYS A 173 -1.75 18.73 6.00
CA LYS A 173 -2.74 19.82 6.08
C LYS A 173 -4.14 19.30 6.40
N ALA A 174 -4.50 18.12 5.88
CA ALA A 174 -5.79 17.47 6.18
C ALA A 174 -5.84 16.85 7.58
N GLY A 175 -4.73 16.80 8.32
CA GLY A 175 -4.64 16.18 9.64
C GLY A 175 -4.82 14.66 9.61
N ILE A 176 -4.40 14.01 8.53
CA ILE A 176 -4.38 12.55 8.39
C ILE A 176 -2.95 12.07 8.68
N GLU A 177 -2.84 11.00 9.48
CA GLU A 177 -1.56 10.37 9.77
C GLU A 177 -1.00 9.65 8.52
N THR A 178 0.31 9.46 8.47
CA THR A 178 0.99 8.82 7.33
C THR A 178 1.92 7.71 7.76
N ALA A 179 1.88 6.58 7.02
CA ALA A 179 2.88 5.53 7.09
C ALA A 179 3.59 5.45 5.73
N CYS A 180 4.83 5.93 5.67
CA CYS A 180 5.61 5.99 4.44
C CYS A 180 6.57 4.81 4.33
N PHE A 181 6.52 4.11 3.20
CA PHE A 181 7.41 3.02 2.88
C PHE A 181 8.59 3.50 2.04
N PHE A 182 9.78 3.10 2.44
CA PHE A 182 11.04 3.38 1.77
C PHE A 182 11.75 2.06 1.49
N ILE A 183 12.33 1.92 0.29
CA ILE A 183 13.07 0.72 -0.10
C ILE A 183 14.53 1.08 -0.31
N MET A 184 15.40 0.42 0.44
CA MET A 184 16.85 0.58 0.36
C MET A 184 17.48 -0.57 -0.42
N GLY A 185 18.56 -0.31 -1.14
CA GLY A 185 19.38 -1.35 -1.74
C GLY A 185 18.88 -1.85 -3.09
N PHE A 186 18.23 -1.02 -3.89
CA PHE A 186 18.04 -1.34 -5.31
C PHE A 186 19.43 -1.51 -5.98
N PRO A 187 19.55 -2.36 -7.01
CA PRO A 187 20.85 -2.72 -7.61
C PRO A 187 21.69 -1.52 -8.00
N GLU A 188 21.08 -0.47 -8.51
CA GLU A 188 21.74 0.76 -8.96
C GLU A 188 21.97 1.76 -7.82
N SER A 189 21.41 1.51 -6.63
CA SER A 189 21.56 2.41 -5.50
C SER A 189 22.91 2.23 -4.79
N GLY A 190 23.53 3.34 -4.40
CA GLY A 190 24.77 3.37 -3.63
C GLY A 190 24.58 4.07 -2.28
N ALA A 191 25.66 4.25 -1.52
CA ALA A 191 25.63 4.92 -0.21
C ALA A 191 25.04 6.35 -0.26
N ALA A 192 25.15 7.03 -1.39
CA ALA A 192 24.56 8.36 -1.58
C ALA A 192 23.02 8.27 -1.56
N GLU A 193 22.43 7.27 -2.24
CA GLU A 193 21.00 7.04 -2.26
C GLU A 193 20.48 6.70 -0.88
N MET A 194 21.17 5.84 -0.12
CA MET A 194 20.80 5.52 1.25
C MET A 194 20.69 6.78 2.12
N ARG A 195 21.66 7.68 2.01
CA ARG A 195 21.62 8.99 2.70
C ARG A 195 20.48 9.87 2.20
N ASN A 196 20.17 9.84 0.90
CA ASN A 196 19.09 10.62 0.32
C ASN A 196 17.73 10.14 0.84
N ILE A 197 17.51 8.83 0.91
CA ILE A 197 16.27 8.23 1.48
C ILE A 197 16.07 8.73 2.92
N VAL A 198 17.10 8.65 3.78
CA VAL A 198 17.01 9.11 5.18
C VAL A 198 16.75 10.62 5.27
N ARG A 199 17.42 11.44 4.42
CA ARG A 199 17.16 12.87 4.36
C ARG A 199 15.74 13.19 3.91
N LEU A 200 15.26 12.48 2.91
CA LEU A 200 13.90 12.62 2.40
C LEU A 200 12.88 12.23 3.47
N ALA A 201 13.06 11.11 4.16
CA ALA A 201 12.18 10.70 5.24
C ALA A 201 12.10 11.76 6.35
N LYS A 202 13.24 12.32 6.77
CA LYS A 202 13.27 13.43 7.75
C LYS A 202 12.54 14.67 7.24
N ARG A 203 12.68 15.02 5.96
CA ARG A 203 12.03 16.19 5.37
C ARG A 203 10.53 16.00 5.20
N LEU A 204 10.11 14.79 4.80
CA LEU A 204 8.69 14.46 4.68
C LEU A 204 7.99 14.35 6.05
N ALA A 205 8.73 14.06 7.12
CA ALA A 205 8.26 13.94 8.49
C ALA A 205 6.95 13.10 8.60
N PRO A 206 6.90 11.87 8.07
CA PRO A 206 5.71 11.04 8.21
C PRO A 206 5.49 10.66 9.68
N THR A 207 4.25 10.30 10.04
CA THR A 207 3.96 9.76 11.38
C THR A 207 4.74 8.46 11.62
N TYR A 208 4.82 7.61 10.59
CA TYR A 208 5.59 6.36 10.62
C TYR A 208 6.45 6.26 9.36
N ALA A 209 7.74 6.03 9.51
CA ALA A 209 8.68 5.75 8.44
C ALA A 209 9.12 4.28 8.50
N LEU A 210 8.80 3.50 7.47
CA LEU A 210 9.12 2.09 7.37
C LEU A 210 10.18 1.87 6.29
N PHE A 211 11.32 1.33 6.68
CA PHE A 211 12.44 1.07 5.77
C PHE A 211 12.53 -0.43 5.48
N HIS A 212 12.48 -0.78 4.22
CA HIS A 212 12.60 -2.14 3.71
C HIS A 212 13.84 -2.29 2.87
N VAL A 213 14.38 -3.49 2.81
CA VAL A 213 15.45 -3.83 1.87
C VAL A 213 14.80 -4.33 0.58
N ALA A 214 15.35 -3.89 -0.57
CA ALA A 214 14.88 -4.35 -1.88
C ALA A 214 14.98 -5.88 -1.96
N ALA A 215 13.85 -6.52 -2.20
CA ALA A 215 13.75 -7.97 -2.33
C ALA A 215 13.24 -8.33 -3.73
N PRO A 216 14.09 -8.97 -4.56
CA PRO A 216 13.69 -9.37 -5.91
C PRO A 216 12.81 -10.63 -5.87
N TYR A 217 11.50 -10.44 -5.76
CA TYR A 217 10.55 -11.55 -5.77
C TYR A 217 10.41 -12.18 -7.16
N PRO A 218 10.44 -13.53 -7.26
CA PRO A 218 10.16 -14.22 -8.51
C PRO A 218 8.87 -13.73 -9.17
N GLY A 219 8.95 -13.41 -10.46
CA GLY A 219 7.83 -12.84 -11.22
C GLY A 219 7.80 -11.32 -11.29
N THR A 220 8.70 -10.62 -10.60
CA THR A 220 8.92 -9.18 -10.76
C THR A 220 9.97 -8.88 -11.83
N ARG A 221 9.91 -7.69 -12.43
CA ARG A 221 10.96 -7.22 -13.35
C ARG A 221 12.31 -7.06 -12.64
N LEU A 222 12.29 -6.67 -11.37
CA LEU A 222 13.50 -6.58 -10.54
C LEU A 222 14.18 -7.96 -10.43
N TYR A 223 13.40 -9.03 -10.19
CA TYR A 223 13.95 -10.39 -10.17
C TYR A 223 14.61 -10.77 -11.51
N ASP A 224 13.94 -10.50 -12.62
CA ASP A 224 14.47 -10.82 -13.96
C ASP A 224 15.78 -10.05 -14.27
N GLN A 225 15.92 -8.85 -13.74
CA GLN A 225 17.14 -8.03 -13.87
C GLN A 225 18.34 -8.61 -13.11
N VAL A 226 18.11 -9.17 -11.91
CA VAL A 226 19.18 -9.54 -10.99
C VAL A 226 19.40 -11.06 -10.83
N ARG A 227 18.51 -11.90 -11.33
CA ARG A 227 18.58 -13.38 -11.12
C ARG A 227 19.86 -14.04 -11.59
N ASN A 228 20.57 -13.43 -12.55
CA ASN A 228 21.85 -13.93 -13.09
C ASN A 228 23.05 -13.09 -12.60
N ASP A 229 22.85 -12.13 -11.69
CA ASP A 229 23.93 -11.34 -11.13
C ASP A 229 24.67 -12.17 -10.06
N PRO A 230 25.99 -12.41 -10.22
CA PRO A 230 26.77 -13.21 -9.27
C PRO A 230 26.83 -12.62 -7.85
N ASN A 231 26.51 -11.34 -7.71
CA ASN A 231 26.47 -10.66 -6.40
C ASN A 231 25.10 -10.79 -5.71
N VAL A 232 24.10 -11.41 -6.35
CA VAL A 232 22.78 -11.64 -5.78
C VAL A 232 22.67 -13.10 -5.37
N ARG A 233 22.39 -13.34 -4.09
CA ARG A 233 22.20 -14.68 -3.57
C ARG A 233 20.72 -14.90 -3.28
N PHE A 234 20.20 -16.02 -3.78
CA PHE A 234 18.88 -16.53 -3.46
C PHE A 234 19.06 -17.73 -2.53
N SER A 235 18.37 -17.74 -1.40
CA SER A 235 18.39 -18.92 -0.51
C SER A 235 17.60 -20.07 -1.15
N ASP A 236 18.18 -21.27 -1.14
CA ASP A 236 17.53 -22.48 -1.61
C ASP A 236 16.26 -22.76 -0.78
N GLY A 237 15.10 -22.78 -1.44
CA GLY A 237 13.82 -23.12 -0.85
C GLY A 237 13.08 -22.00 -0.12
N SER A 238 13.64 -20.79 -0.04
CA SER A 238 12.92 -19.62 0.48
C SER A 238 12.09 -18.96 -0.64
N LEU A 239 10.83 -18.64 -0.34
CA LEU A 239 10.00 -17.78 -1.20
C LEU A 239 10.49 -16.32 -1.16
N PHE A 240 11.36 -16.00 -0.20
CA PHE A 240 11.90 -14.66 0.02
C PHE A 240 13.42 -14.69 -0.21
N PRO A 241 13.94 -13.95 -1.19
CA PRO A 241 15.37 -13.82 -1.37
C PRO A 241 15.97 -13.15 -0.12
N GLU A 242 17.03 -13.73 0.42
CA GLU A 242 17.64 -13.25 1.68
C GLU A 242 18.33 -11.90 1.55
N ALA A 243 18.79 -11.52 0.41
CA ALA A 243 19.28 -10.16 0.08
C ALA A 243 19.94 -10.07 -1.28
N ILE A 244 20.05 -8.85 -1.78
CA ILE A 244 21.04 -8.48 -2.76
C ILE A 244 22.35 -8.26 -2.00
N GLU A 245 23.29 -9.17 -2.09
CA GLU A 245 24.68 -8.90 -1.71
C GLU A 245 25.33 -8.09 -2.84
N GLY A 246 25.21 -6.79 -2.75
CA GLY A 246 25.86 -5.87 -3.65
C GLY A 246 26.90 -5.04 -2.92
N ARG A 247 26.94 -3.74 -3.18
CA ARG A 247 27.83 -2.78 -2.51
C ARG A 247 27.65 -2.70 -0.99
N PHE A 248 26.56 -3.29 -0.45
CA PHE A 248 26.27 -3.38 0.98
C PHE A 248 25.83 -4.79 1.33
N THR A 249 26.37 -5.33 2.40
CA THR A 249 25.89 -6.57 3.00
C THR A 249 24.54 -6.33 3.71
N LEU A 250 23.72 -7.35 3.87
CA LEU A 250 22.47 -7.27 4.62
C LEU A 250 22.66 -6.69 6.04
N PRO A 251 23.70 -7.07 6.83
CA PRO A 251 23.98 -6.43 8.11
C PRO A 251 24.23 -4.92 8.01
N GLN A 252 24.95 -4.46 6.97
CA GLN A 252 25.20 -3.04 6.75
C GLN A 252 23.91 -2.28 6.41
N LEU A 253 23.03 -2.86 5.57
CA LEU A 253 21.73 -2.27 5.27
C LEU A 253 20.86 -2.19 6.52
N LYS A 254 20.79 -3.27 7.34
CA LYS A 254 20.04 -3.30 8.59
C LYS A 254 20.58 -2.32 9.65
N SER A 255 21.88 -2.01 9.64
CA SER A 255 22.47 -1.04 10.57
C SER A 255 22.25 0.42 10.16
N MET A 256 21.75 0.67 8.96
CA MET A 256 21.45 2.02 8.42
C MET A 256 19.99 2.45 8.65
N THR A 257 19.11 1.53 9.05
CA THR A 257 17.71 1.78 9.41
C THR A 257 17.54 1.97 10.90
#